data_7a29f92011656bfcd2b6b25f85f80424
#
_entry.id   7a29f92011656bfcd2b6b25f85f80424
#
_cell.length_a   1.000
_cell.length_b   1.000
_cell.length_c   1.000
_cell.angle_alpha   90.00
_cell.angle_beta   90.00
_cell.angle_gamma   90.00
#
_symmetry.space_group_name_H-M   'P 1'
#
loop_
_entity.id
_entity.type
_entity.pdbx_description
1 polymer ?
#
loop_
_entity_poly.entity_id
_entity_poly.type
_entity_poly.pdbx_seq_one_letter_code
_entity_poly.pdbx_strand_id
1 'polypeptide(L)'
;MPVRPLDRLPSMTTEAGSARSAPTLEMVAAEAGVSRSTVSRVVNSSPKVSPDVLEAVQAAITRLGYTPNRAARSLANRRTMAIALVVPEDTSRFFGDPYFAAVVRGISRVLDASDYVLNLHLANPGPSQKTVDYLLSGSVDGAIVVSHHSSDRFLEKLGGSIPVVFGGHPLGPDADAGAYYVDVDNVAAAEAGVQYLIERGHTRIATITGQADMPAGIDRAAGWQRALAAGGLEPGPRVDGGFTMAGGAQAMRELLDLGGFDAVFIASDLMTLGALSVIAERGVRVPDDIAVLSFDDSPAAEAALVPLTTVRQPSEEMGEEMARMLLQRLRGEPTARTAILPTDIVVRASA
;
A
#
# COMPACT_ATOMS: atom_id res chain seq x y z
N MET A 1 67.17 2.53 -12.57
CA MET A 1 66.58 1.30 -13.14
C MET A 1 65.41 1.74 -14.01
N PRO A 2 65.42 1.48 -15.32
CA PRO A 2 64.37 1.92 -16.22
C PRO A 2 63.18 0.97 -16.20
N VAL A 3 61.99 1.53 -16.25
CA VAL A 3 60.68 0.87 -16.29
C VAL A 3 60.47 0.28 -17.70
N ARG A 4 60.16 -1.02 -17.78
CA ARG A 4 59.76 -1.70 -19.01
C ARG A 4 58.40 -1.26 -19.50
N PRO A 5 58.15 -1.10 -20.81
CA PRO A 5 56.83 -0.85 -21.34
C PRO A 5 56.01 -2.14 -21.36
N LEU A 6 54.72 -1.99 -20.98
CA LEU A 6 53.68 -3.02 -21.00
C LEU A 6 53.32 -3.36 -22.45
N ASP A 7 53.45 -4.64 -22.81
CA ASP A 7 53.04 -5.21 -24.08
C ASP A 7 51.56 -5.03 -24.36
N ARG A 8 51.22 -4.66 -25.56
CA ARG A 8 49.85 -4.50 -26.09
C ARG A 8 49.17 -5.88 -26.11
N LEU A 9 48.05 -5.98 -25.37
CA LEU A 9 47.08 -7.08 -25.51
C LEU A 9 46.45 -7.08 -26.92
N PRO A 10 46.22 -8.25 -27.54
CA PRO A 10 45.59 -8.31 -28.83
C PRO A 10 44.15 -7.86 -28.77
N SER A 11 43.69 -7.03 -29.72
CA SER A 11 42.32 -6.61 -29.91
C SER A 11 41.46 -7.81 -30.21
N MET A 12 40.61 -8.20 -29.24
CA MET A 12 39.51 -9.11 -29.47
C MET A 12 38.47 -8.37 -30.32
N THR A 13 38.42 -8.66 -31.59
CA THR A 13 37.29 -8.34 -32.44
C THR A 13 36.06 -9.11 -31.93
N THR A 14 35.19 -8.41 -31.20
CA THR A 14 33.87 -8.93 -30.83
C THR A 14 33.05 -8.99 -32.13
N GLU A 15 32.84 -10.18 -32.66
CA GLU A 15 31.78 -10.39 -33.64
C GLU A 15 30.48 -9.89 -33.05
N ALA A 16 29.93 -8.82 -33.60
CA ALA A 16 28.60 -8.33 -33.29
C ALA A 16 27.60 -9.41 -33.69
N GLY A 17 27.22 -10.25 -32.73
CA GLY A 17 26.13 -11.19 -32.89
C GLY A 17 24.92 -10.40 -33.33
N SER A 18 24.39 -10.69 -34.52
CA SER A 18 23.13 -10.16 -35.06
C SER A 18 22.09 -10.26 -34.00
N ALA A 19 21.68 -9.14 -33.44
CA ALA A 19 20.54 -9.06 -32.52
C ALA A 19 19.34 -9.63 -33.29
N ARG A 20 18.89 -10.84 -32.93
CA ARG A 20 17.66 -11.42 -33.49
C ARG A 20 16.55 -10.42 -33.21
N SER A 21 15.98 -9.81 -34.24
CA SER A 21 14.84 -8.93 -34.09
C SER A 21 13.72 -9.69 -33.36
N ALA A 22 13.11 -9.08 -32.37
CA ALA A 22 12.01 -9.69 -31.62
C ALA A 22 10.93 -10.14 -32.63
N PRO A 23 10.34 -11.34 -32.45
CA PRO A 23 9.28 -11.82 -33.29
C PRO A 23 8.16 -10.79 -33.45
N THR A 24 7.61 -10.63 -34.67
CA THR A 24 6.55 -9.68 -34.99
C THR A 24 5.23 -10.38 -35.22
N LEU A 25 4.14 -9.63 -35.20
CA LEU A 25 2.80 -10.11 -35.48
C LEU A 25 2.69 -10.63 -36.96
N GLU A 26 3.45 -10.05 -37.86
CA GLU A 26 3.60 -10.47 -39.25
C GLU A 26 4.27 -11.84 -39.37
N MET A 27 5.30 -12.09 -38.55
CA MET A 27 5.99 -13.40 -38.53
C MET A 27 5.05 -14.50 -38.02
N VAL A 28 4.25 -14.22 -37.00
CA VAL A 28 3.24 -15.15 -36.48
C VAL A 28 2.18 -15.43 -37.57
N ALA A 29 1.74 -14.41 -38.32
CA ALA A 29 0.77 -14.54 -39.37
C ALA A 29 1.28 -15.44 -40.54
N ALA A 30 2.54 -15.23 -40.93
CA ALA A 30 3.20 -16.06 -41.92
C ALA A 30 3.36 -17.52 -41.48
N GLU A 31 3.79 -17.75 -40.22
CA GLU A 31 3.97 -19.07 -39.64
C GLU A 31 2.65 -19.84 -39.47
N ALA A 32 1.56 -19.14 -39.10
CA ALA A 32 0.23 -19.74 -38.94
C ALA A 32 -0.58 -19.83 -40.23
N GLY A 33 -0.08 -19.30 -41.36
CA GLY A 33 -0.79 -19.30 -42.64
C GLY A 33 -2.06 -18.44 -42.64
N VAL A 34 -2.12 -17.38 -41.84
CA VAL A 34 -3.31 -16.52 -41.71
C VAL A 34 -2.96 -15.04 -41.90
N SER A 35 -3.98 -14.19 -42.00
CA SER A 35 -3.75 -12.75 -42.08
C SER A 35 -3.30 -12.14 -40.75
N ARG A 36 -2.54 -11.02 -40.78
CA ARG A 36 -2.19 -10.22 -39.60
C ARG A 36 -3.42 -9.85 -38.75
N SER A 37 -4.52 -9.50 -39.42
CA SER A 37 -5.78 -9.18 -38.72
C SER A 37 -6.38 -10.37 -37.99
N THR A 38 -6.18 -11.59 -38.51
CA THR A 38 -6.60 -12.84 -37.88
C THR A 38 -5.75 -13.11 -36.60
N VAL A 39 -4.42 -12.98 -36.69
CA VAL A 39 -3.55 -13.10 -35.54
C VAL A 39 -3.92 -12.05 -34.46
N SER A 40 -4.15 -10.81 -34.87
CA SER A 40 -4.60 -9.75 -33.95
C SER A 40 -5.91 -10.09 -33.25
N ARG A 41 -6.87 -10.73 -33.93
CA ARG A 41 -8.11 -11.19 -33.29
C ARG A 41 -7.86 -12.31 -32.28
N VAL A 42 -7.00 -13.27 -32.61
CA VAL A 42 -6.62 -14.34 -31.64
C VAL A 42 -5.94 -13.75 -30.42
N VAL A 43 -4.93 -12.90 -30.60
CA VAL A 43 -4.20 -12.24 -29.53
C VAL A 43 -5.11 -11.39 -28.62
N ASN A 44 -6.20 -10.83 -29.17
CA ASN A 44 -7.18 -10.04 -28.43
C ASN A 44 -8.42 -10.86 -28.01
N SER A 45 -8.34 -12.20 -28.03
CA SER A 45 -9.41 -13.11 -27.55
C SER A 45 -10.77 -12.83 -28.20
N SER A 46 -10.80 -12.50 -29.48
CA SER A 46 -12.04 -12.23 -30.23
C SER A 46 -12.85 -13.51 -30.41
N PRO A 47 -14.16 -13.51 -30.09
CA PRO A 47 -15.02 -14.69 -30.27
C PRO A 47 -15.29 -15.07 -31.73
N LYS A 48 -14.80 -14.29 -32.72
CA LYS A 48 -15.02 -14.49 -34.12
C LYS A 48 -13.88 -15.26 -34.83
N VAL A 49 -13.21 -16.17 -34.13
CA VAL A 49 -12.13 -17.00 -34.67
C VAL A 49 -12.53 -18.47 -34.55
N SER A 50 -12.35 -19.24 -35.64
CA SER A 50 -12.62 -20.68 -35.61
C SER A 50 -11.58 -21.41 -34.71
N PRO A 51 -11.95 -22.57 -34.10
CA PRO A 51 -11.05 -23.35 -33.27
C PRO A 51 -9.73 -23.73 -33.97
N ASP A 52 -9.79 -24.15 -35.24
CA ASP A 52 -8.60 -24.56 -36.00
C ASP A 52 -7.61 -23.40 -36.20
N VAL A 53 -8.13 -22.20 -36.48
CA VAL A 53 -7.31 -20.98 -36.62
C VAL A 53 -6.73 -20.54 -35.28
N LEU A 54 -7.49 -20.69 -34.20
CA LEU A 54 -7.01 -20.39 -32.84
C LEU A 54 -5.81 -21.27 -32.47
N GLU A 55 -5.93 -22.59 -32.72
CA GLU A 55 -4.87 -23.56 -32.46
C GLU A 55 -3.62 -23.30 -33.32
N ALA A 56 -3.78 -23.05 -34.62
CA ALA A 56 -2.67 -22.75 -35.52
C ALA A 56 -1.89 -21.51 -35.10
N VAL A 57 -2.60 -20.43 -34.70
CA VAL A 57 -1.98 -19.18 -34.28
C VAL A 57 -1.29 -19.35 -32.89
N GLN A 58 -1.89 -20.08 -31.96
CA GLN A 58 -1.28 -20.36 -30.67
C GLN A 58 0.00 -21.19 -30.80
N ALA A 59 0.01 -22.19 -31.66
CA ALA A 59 1.18 -22.98 -31.96
C ALA A 59 2.30 -22.12 -32.60
N ALA A 60 1.97 -21.21 -33.51
CA ALA A 60 2.92 -20.28 -34.12
C ALA A 60 3.52 -19.29 -33.06
N ILE A 61 2.68 -18.75 -32.18
CA ILE A 61 3.12 -17.88 -31.07
C ILE A 61 4.14 -18.63 -30.20
N THR A 62 3.84 -19.86 -29.81
CA THR A 62 4.72 -20.69 -28.97
C THR A 62 6.05 -21.00 -29.67
N ARG A 63 6.02 -21.40 -30.94
CA ARG A 63 7.24 -21.73 -31.73
C ARG A 63 8.15 -20.53 -31.92
N LEU A 64 7.61 -19.36 -32.17
CA LEU A 64 8.38 -18.14 -32.40
C LEU A 64 8.79 -17.44 -31.13
N GLY A 65 8.22 -17.82 -29.97
CA GLY A 65 8.40 -17.09 -28.71
C GLY A 65 7.82 -15.67 -28.80
N TYR A 66 6.75 -15.49 -29.60
CA TYR A 66 6.16 -14.17 -29.78
C TYR A 66 5.44 -13.73 -28.52
N THR A 67 5.84 -12.58 -28.00
CA THR A 67 5.14 -11.90 -26.90
C THR A 67 4.39 -10.69 -27.48
N PRO A 68 3.05 -10.60 -27.32
CA PRO A 68 2.28 -9.47 -27.79
C PRO A 68 2.83 -8.15 -27.26
N ASN A 69 3.11 -7.20 -28.15
CA ASN A 69 3.59 -5.89 -27.77
C ASN A 69 2.50 -5.11 -27.02
N ARG A 70 2.72 -4.87 -25.73
CA ARG A 70 1.78 -4.13 -24.86
C ARG A 70 1.51 -2.71 -25.39
N ALA A 71 2.52 -2.02 -25.91
CA ALA A 71 2.35 -0.69 -26.48
C ALA A 71 1.40 -0.69 -27.70
N ALA A 72 1.52 -1.69 -28.58
CA ALA A 72 0.61 -1.84 -29.72
C ALA A 72 -0.82 -2.17 -29.28
N ARG A 73 -0.98 -2.99 -28.23
CA ARG A 73 -2.30 -3.33 -27.65
C ARG A 73 -2.92 -2.10 -26.96
N SER A 74 -2.13 -1.33 -26.21
CA SER A 74 -2.55 -0.09 -25.56
C SER A 74 -3.09 0.93 -26.59
N LEU A 75 -2.37 1.14 -27.69
CA LEU A 75 -2.79 2.00 -28.78
C LEU A 75 -4.13 1.54 -29.40
N ALA A 76 -4.32 0.23 -29.58
CA ALA A 76 -5.53 -0.32 -30.18
C ALA A 76 -6.75 -0.22 -29.24
N ASN A 77 -6.55 -0.47 -27.94
CA ASN A 77 -7.63 -0.56 -26.95
C ASN A 77 -7.80 0.72 -26.12
N ARG A 78 -6.93 1.73 -26.29
CA ARG A 78 -6.85 2.94 -25.47
C ARG A 78 -6.74 2.65 -23.97
N ARG A 79 -6.10 1.53 -23.61
CA ARG A 79 -5.84 1.11 -22.23
C ARG A 79 -4.41 0.63 -22.10
N THR A 80 -3.74 1.05 -21.04
CA THR A 80 -2.34 0.68 -20.75
C THR A 80 -2.21 -0.68 -20.06
N MET A 81 -3.30 -1.15 -19.46
CA MET A 81 -3.32 -2.30 -18.54
C MET A 81 -2.31 -2.14 -17.41
N ALA A 82 -2.17 -0.91 -16.90
CA ALA A 82 -1.33 -0.55 -15.77
C ALA A 82 -2.14 0.24 -14.74
N ILE A 83 -1.98 -0.12 -13.47
CA ILE A 83 -2.52 0.59 -12.30
C ILE A 83 -1.34 1.13 -11.52
N ALA A 84 -1.43 2.38 -11.07
CA ALA A 84 -0.47 2.98 -10.16
C ALA A 84 -0.86 2.70 -8.70
N LEU A 85 0.08 2.24 -7.89
CA LEU A 85 0.03 2.40 -6.44
C LEU A 85 0.86 3.61 -6.07
N VAL A 86 0.21 4.66 -5.61
CA VAL A 86 0.85 5.92 -5.22
C VAL A 86 0.92 6.00 -3.71
N VAL A 87 2.13 6.14 -3.18
CA VAL A 87 2.38 6.22 -1.75
C VAL A 87 3.19 7.49 -1.48
N PRO A 88 2.57 8.55 -0.90
CA PRO A 88 3.24 9.81 -0.57
C PRO A 88 4.15 9.70 0.66
N GLU A 89 5.01 8.70 0.68
CA GLU A 89 5.92 8.40 1.78
C GLU A 89 7.33 8.17 1.26
N ASP A 90 8.32 8.30 2.15
CA ASP A 90 9.69 7.97 1.81
C ASP A 90 9.92 6.44 1.71
N THR A 91 11.02 6.08 1.06
CA THR A 91 11.37 4.68 0.84
C THR A 91 11.62 3.92 2.14
N SER A 92 12.16 4.57 3.16
CA SER A 92 12.47 3.93 4.45
C SER A 92 11.19 3.54 5.16
N ARG A 93 10.18 4.42 5.15
CA ARG A 93 8.87 4.13 5.71
C ARG A 93 8.14 3.05 4.92
N PHE A 94 8.07 3.19 3.59
CA PHE A 94 7.39 2.19 2.75
C PHE A 94 7.92 0.77 2.94
N PHE A 95 9.24 0.60 2.95
CA PHE A 95 9.86 -0.72 3.11
C PHE A 95 9.98 -1.17 4.58
N GLY A 96 9.89 -0.25 5.53
CA GLY A 96 10.02 -0.53 6.96
C GLY A 96 8.71 -0.85 7.67
N ASP A 97 7.57 -0.49 7.08
CA ASP A 97 6.25 -0.69 7.68
C ASP A 97 5.53 -1.89 7.06
N PRO A 98 5.22 -2.95 7.84
CA PRO A 98 4.50 -4.15 7.39
C PRO A 98 3.15 -3.88 6.74
N TYR A 99 2.49 -2.78 7.08
CA TYR A 99 1.22 -2.34 6.49
C TYR A 99 1.28 -2.31 4.96
N PHE A 100 2.30 -1.65 4.41
CA PHE A 100 2.42 -1.54 2.94
C PHE A 100 2.62 -2.89 2.26
N ALA A 101 3.39 -3.78 2.88
CA ALA A 101 3.60 -5.12 2.35
C ALA A 101 2.28 -5.92 2.32
N ALA A 102 1.42 -5.78 3.34
CA ALA A 102 0.11 -6.41 3.39
C ALA A 102 -0.81 -5.86 2.29
N VAL A 103 -0.90 -4.53 2.16
CA VAL A 103 -1.69 -3.87 1.11
C VAL A 103 -1.24 -4.30 -0.30
N VAL A 104 0.07 -4.30 -0.56
CA VAL A 104 0.61 -4.73 -1.88
C VAL A 104 0.27 -6.19 -2.15
N ARG A 105 0.35 -7.10 -1.16
CA ARG A 105 -0.07 -8.50 -1.34
C ARG A 105 -1.53 -8.62 -1.73
N GLY A 106 -2.42 -7.90 -1.03
CA GLY A 106 -3.85 -7.90 -1.35
C GLY A 106 -4.13 -7.39 -2.76
N ILE A 107 -3.55 -6.25 -3.14
CA ILE A 107 -3.65 -5.71 -4.50
C ILE A 107 -3.15 -6.73 -5.52
N SER A 108 -1.96 -7.29 -5.32
CA SER A 108 -1.35 -8.24 -6.26
C SER A 108 -2.20 -9.48 -6.44
N ARG A 109 -2.78 -10.04 -5.38
CA ARG A 109 -3.67 -11.21 -5.44
C ARG A 109 -4.87 -10.98 -6.36
N VAL A 110 -5.45 -9.78 -6.35
CA VAL A 110 -6.57 -9.44 -7.24
C VAL A 110 -6.09 -9.20 -8.67
N LEU A 111 -4.93 -8.55 -8.84
CA LEU A 111 -4.40 -8.26 -10.17
C LEU A 111 -3.87 -9.49 -10.90
N ASP A 112 -3.40 -10.52 -10.18
CA ASP A 112 -2.94 -11.80 -10.77
C ASP A 112 -4.03 -12.50 -11.60
N ALA A 113 -5.31 -12.28 -11.27
CA ALA A 113 -6.46 -12.76 -12.04
C ALA A 113 -6.89 -11.78 -13.18
N SER A 114 -6.10 -10.77 -13.48
CA SER A 114 -6.39 -9.73 -14.46
C SER A 114 -5.23 -9.51 -15.45
N ASP A 115 -5.46 -8.72 -16.49
CA ASP A 115 -4.40 -8.30 -17.43
C ASP A 115 -3.59 -7.09 -16.91
N TYR A 116 -3.94 -6.54 -15.75
CA TYR A 116 -3.31 -5.35 -15.18
C TYR A 116 -2.00 -5.66 -14.46
N VAL A 117 -1.04 -4.74 -14.58
CA VAL A 117 0.20 -4.73 -13.78
C VAL A 117 0.17 -3.59 -12.78
N LEU A 118 0.84 -3.78 -11.65
CA LEU A 118 1.00 -2.75 -10.64
C LEU A 118 2.30 -1.98 -10.84
N ASN A 119 2.20 -0.65 -10.94
CA ASN A 119 3.33 0.27 -10.95
C ASN A 119 3.40 0.99 -9.61
N LEU A 120 4.50 0.83 -8.86
CA LEU A 120 4.70 1.52 -7.58
C LEU A 120 5.33 2.90 -7.80
N HIS A 121 4.73 3.92 -7.21
CA HIS A 121 5.21 5.30 -7.20
C HIS A 121 5.33 5.79 -5.76
N LEU A 122 6.57 5.93 -5.28
CA LEU A 122 6.88 6.55 -3.99
C LEU A 122 7.12 8.04 -4.20
N ALA A 123 6.53 8.89 -3.38
CA ALA A 123 6.39 10.30 -3.65
C ALA A 123 6.63 11.18 -2.40
N ASN A 124 7.86 11.22 -1.87
CA ASN A 124 8.23 12.02 -0.72
C ASN A 124 9.26 13.12 -1.09
N PRO A 125 9.13 14.39 -0.66
CA PRO A 125 7.97 15.02 0.02
C PRO A 125 6.90 15.49 -0.97
N GLY A 126 6.02 14.59 -1.37
CA GLY A 126 5.06 14.77 -2.44
C GLY A 126 5.61 14.33 -3.80
N PRO A 127 4.76 13.97 -4.79
CA PRO A 127 5.22 13.48 -6.08
C PRO A 127 5.97 14.58 -6.82
N SER A 128 7.09 14.21 -7.44
CA SER A 128 7.75 15.10 -8.38
C SER A 128 6.78 15.47 -9.52
N GLN A 129 6.94 16.64 -10.12
CA GLN A 129 6.14 17.03 -11.30
C GLN A 129 6.20 15.93 -12.38
N LYS A 130 7.34 15.27 -12.54
CA LYS A 130 7.54 14.13 -13.45
C LYS A 130 6.60 12.95 -13.13
N THR A 131 6.38 12.64 -11.86
CA THR A 131 5.47 11.56 -11.43
C THR A 131 4.02 11.95 -11.73
N VAL A 132 3.64 13.18 -11.43
CA VAL A 132 2.30 13.71 -11.76
C VAL A 132 2.06 13.66 -13.26
N ASP A 133 3.00 14.17 -14.07
CA ASP A 133 2.90 14.16 -15.53
C ASP A 133 2.80 12.72 -16.07
N TYR A 134 3.56 11.77 -15.50
CA TYR A 134 3.46 10.36 -15.88
C TYR A 134 2.07 9.79 -15.61
N LEU A 135 1.51 10.02 -14.43
CA LEU A 135 0.18 9.55 -14.05
C LEU A 135 -0.92 10.15 -14.92
N LEU A 136 -0.78 11.44 -15.30
CA LEU A 136 -1.76 12.17 -16.10
C LEU A 136 -1.58 11.98 -17.62
N SER A 137 -0.44 11.45 -18.07
CA SER A 137 -0.13 11.27 -19.51
C SER A 137 -0.85 10.08 -20.18
N GLY A 138 -1.70 9.35 -19.43
CA GLY A 138 -2.32 8.12 -19.91
C GLY A 138 -1.35 6.92 -19.86
N SER A 139 -0.32 6.97 -19.02
CA SER A 139 0.61 5.86 -18.79
C SER A 139 0.04 4.79 -17.85
N VAL A 140 -1.03 5.12 -17.12
CA VAL A 140 -1.81 4.22 -16.27
C VAL A 140 -3.30 4.44 -16.51
N ASP A 141 -4.11 3.41 -16.29
CA ASP A 141 -5.56 3.48 -16.49
C ASP A 141 -6.29 3.95 -15.21
N GLY A 142 -5.65 3.82 -14.04
CA GLY A 142 -6.17 4.24 -12.76
C GLY A 142 -5.11 4.17 -11.67
N ALA A 143 -5.45 4.66 -10.48
CA ALA A 143 -4.54 4.67 -9.34
C ALA A 143 -5.21 4.20 -8.03
N ILE A 144 -4.43 3.55 -7.19
CA ILE A 144 -4.71 3.33 -5.77
C ILE A 144 -3.77 4.25 -5.00
N VAL A 145 -4.28 4.99 -4.04
CA VAL A 145 -3.50 5.92 -3.20
C VAL A 145 -3.61 5.48 -1.76
N VAL A 146 -2.50 5.26 -1.09
CA VAL A 146 -2.46 4.89 0.35
C VAL A 146 -1.52 5.80 1.11
N SER A 147 -1.78 5.98 2.41
CA SER A 147 -0.93 6.84 3.28
C SER A 147 -0.87 8.29 2.81
N HIS A 148 -2.01 8.86 2.41
CA HIS A 148 -2.09 10.24 1.93
C HIS A 148 -2.19 11.24 3.09
N HIS A 149 -1.71 12.45 2.82
CA HIS A 149 -1.70 13.57 3.74
C HIS A 149 -2.64 14.70 3.29
N SER A 150 -3.08 15.53 4.21
CA SER A 150 -3.91 16.71 3.89
C SER A 150 -3.20 17.72 2.99
N SER A 151 -1.88 17.69 2.91
CA SER A 151 -1.05 18.54 2.05
C SER A 151 -0.91 18.04 0.61
N ASP A 152 -1.39 16.83 0.29
CA ASP A 152 -1.20 16.17 -1.00
C ASP A 152 -2.14 16.70 -2.10
N ARG A 153 -2.02 17.98 -2.43
CA ARG A 153 -2.89 18.67 -3.42
C ARG A 153 -2.88 18.07 -4.82
N PHE A 154 -1.88 17.27 -5.17
CA PHE A 154 -1.84 16.59 -6.47
C PHE A 154 -2.96 15.54 -6.61
N LEU A 155 -3.49 15.03 -5.51
CA LEU A 155 -4.55 14.02 -5.50
C LEU A 155 -5.86 14.57 -6.10
N GLU A 156 -6.16 15.86 -5.90
CA GLU A 156 -7.33 16.54 -6.52
C GLU A 156 -7.24 16.49 -8.05
N LYS A 157 -6.04 16.80 -8.60
CA LYS A 157 -5.80 16.73 -10.06
C LYS A 157 -5.88 15.32 -10.59
N LEU A 158 -5.35 14.36 -9.83
CA LEU A 158 -5.34 12.94 -10.20
C LEU A 158 -6.77 12.40 -10.28
N GLY A 159 -7.59 12.62 -9.23
CA GLY A 159 -8.97 12.16 -9.17
C GLY A 159 -9.89 12.73 -10.23
N GLY A 160 -9.61 13.95 -10.72
CA GLY A 160 -10.34 14.57 -11.83
C GLY A 160 -9.97 14.03 -13.22
N SER A 161 -8.88 13.28 -13.35
CA SER A 161 -8.32 12.86 -14.64
C SER A 161 -8.40 11.35 -14.88
N ILE A 162 -8.23 10.54 -13.86
CA ILE A 162 -8.29 9.07 -13.92
C ILE A 162 -9.09 8.51 -12.74
N PRO A 163 -9.62 7.28 -12.83
CA PRO A 163 -10.21 6.58 -11.70
C PRO A 163 -9.20 6.42 -10.55
N VAL A 164 -9.55 6.88 -9.35
CA VAL A 164 -8.73 6.76 -8.14
C VAL A 164 -9.51 6.08 -7.02
N VAL A 165 -8.87 5.16 -6.30
CA VAL A 165 -9.39 4.58 -5.05
C VAL A 165 -8.38 4.85 -3.94
N PHE A 166 -8.87 5.35 -2.80
CA PHE A 166 -8.05 5.65 -1.64
C PHE A 166 -8.07 4.51 -0.62
N GLY A 167 -6.94 4.27 0.02
CA GLY A 167 -6.85 3.54 1.29
C GLY A 167 -6.85 4.55 2.43
N GLY A 168 -7.94 4.55 3.18
CA GLY A 168 -8.29 5.61 4.12
C GLY A 168 -9.22 6.66 3.49
N HIS A 169 -10.13 7.22 4.29
CA HIS A 169 -11.03 8.27 3.80
C HIS A 169 -10.22 9.54 3.46
N PRO A 170 -10.57 10.25 2.36
CA PRO A 170 -9.87 11.48 2.00
C PRO A 170 -10.13 12.59 3.03
N LEU A 171 -9.17 13.54 3.14
CA LEU A 171 -9.26 14.68 4.05
C LEU A 171 -9.73 15.95 3.32
N GLY A 172 -10.49 16.79 4.02
CA GLY A 172 -10.95 18.10 3.55
C GLY A 172 -12.47 18.18 3.36
N PRO A 173 -13.04 19.39 3.27
CA PRO A 173 -14.49 19.64 3.27
C PRO A 173 -15.23 19.06 2.06
N ASP A 174 -14.55 18.88 0.92
CA ASP A 174 -15.11 18.31 -0.31
C ASP A 174 -14.60 16.88 -0.57
N ALA A 175 -13.81 16.32 0.32
CA ALA A 175 -13.13 15.07 0.13
C ALA A 175 -14.11 13.89 -0.03
N ASP A 176 -15.22 13.89 0.70
CA ASP A 176 -16.23 12.83 0.65
C ASP A 176 -17.20 12.97 -0.53
N ALA A 177 -17.27 14.11 -1.20
CA ALA A 177 -18.31 14.44 -2.18
C ALA A 177 -18.30 13.58 -3.46
N GLY A 178 -17.40 12.63 -3.60
CA GLY A 178 -17.35 11.75 -4.78
C GLY A 178 -16.17 10.79 -4.79
N ALA A 179 -15.37 10.75 -3.73
CA ALA A 179 -14.22 9.87 -3.63
C ALA A 179 -14.63 8.39 -3.49
N TYR A 180 -13.77 7.51 -3.97
CA TYR A 180 -13.87 6.08 -3.77
C TYR A 180 -12.77 5.67 -2.80
N TYR A 181 -13.13 5.00 -1.70
CA TYR A 181 -12.14 4.60 -0.72
C TYR A 181 -12.54 3.31 0.02
N VAL A 182 -11.51 2.65 0.54
CA VAL A 182 -11.60 1.50 1.44
C VAL A 182 -10.93 1.90 2.75
N ASP A 183 -11.60 1.70 3.86
CA ASP A 183 -11.08 2.05 5.19
C ASP A 183 -11.58 1.06 6.24
N VAL A 184 -11.16 1.24 7.47
CA VAL A 184 -11.80 0.74 8.68
C VAL A 184 -12.41 1.93 9.42
N ASP A 185 -13.37 1.70 10.33
CA ASP A 185 -13.80 2.77 11.23
C ASP A 185 -12.73 2.99 12.31
N ASN A 186 -11.70 3.79 11.95
CA ASN A 186 -10.56 4.07 12.82
C ASN A 186 -10.97 4.68 14.15
N VAL A 187 -12.03 5.51 14.17
CA VAL A 187 -12.53 6.12 15.40
C VAL A 187 -13.14 5.07 16.31
N ALA A 188 -14.10 4.28 15.80
CA ALA A 188 -14.77 3.24 16.58
C ALA A 188 -13.78 2.13 17.01
N ALA A 189 -12.83 1.78 16.15
CA ALA A 189 -11.81 0.78 16.43
C ALA A 189 -10.86 1.20 17.56
N ALA A 190 -10.38 2.44 17.54
CA ALA A 190 -9.54 3.00 18.61
C ALA A 190 -10.35 3.19 19.90
N GLU A 191 -11.61 3.65 19.79
CA GLU A 191 -12.53 3.76 20.93
C GLU A 191 -12.71 2.40 21.63
N ALA A 192 -13.01 1.34 20.86
CA ALA A 192 -13.15 -0.01 21.39
C ALA A 192 -11.86 -0.52 22.07
N GLY A 193 -10.70 -0.25 21.44
CA GLY A 193 -9.40 -0.63 22.02
C GLY A 193 -9.12 0.06 23.35
N VAL A 194 -9.38 1.36 23.45
CA VAL A 194 -9.18 2.10 24.70
C VAL A 194 -10.23 1.72 25.76
N GLN A 195 -11.47 1.47 25.34
CA GLN A 195 -12.52 0.95 26.24
C GLN A 195 -12.10 -0.40 26.87
N TYR A 196 -11.44 -1.28 26.09
CA TYR A 196 -10.87 -2.53 26.61
C TYR A 196 -9.87 -2.28 27.76
N LEU A 197 -9.02 -1.24 27.68
CA LEU A 197 -8.13 -0.86 28.79
C LEU A 197 -8.90 -0.36 30.01
N ILE A 198 -9.93 0.47 29.80
CA ILE A 198 -10.80 1.00 30.87
C ILE A 198 -11.52 -0.15 31.60
N GLU A 199 -12.04 -1.13 30.89
CA GLU A 199 -12.71 -2.30 31.47
C GLU A 199 -11.78 -3.18 32.32
N ARG A 200 -10.45 -3.09 32.10
CA ARG A 200 -9.43 -3.73 32.90
C ARG A 200 -8.98 -2.90 34.12
N GLY A 201 -9.59 -1.75 34.32
CA GLY A 201 -9.35 -0.90 35.47
C GLY A 201 -8.30 0.18 35.29
N HIS A 202 -7.78 0.36 34.07
CA HIS A 202 -6.86 1.46 33.78
C HIS A 202 -7.62 2.79 33.73
N THR A 203 -7.08 3.80 34.43
CA THR A 203 -7.76 5.09 34.60
C THR A 203 -6.94 6.27 34.13
N ARG A 204 -5.67 6.08 33.80
CA ARG A 204 -4.74 7.12 33.34
C ARG A 204 -4.08 6.65 32.04
N ILE A 205 -4.82 6.73 30.96
CA ILE A 205 -4.42 6.16 29.67
C ILE A 205 -3.78 7.23 28.80
N ALA A 206 -2.47 7.07 28.53
CA ALA A 206 -1.72 7.90 27.59
C ALA A 206 -1.95 7.45 26.15
N THR A 207 -1.50 8.26 25.17
CA THR A 207 -1.48 7.84 23.77
C THR A 207 -0.24 8.31 23.02
N ILE A 208 0.26 7.43 22.12
CA ILE A 208 1.19 7.80 21.07
C ILE A 208 0.41 7.82 19.76
N THR A 209 0.20 9.01 19.20
CA THR A 209 -0.61 9.19 17.98
C THR A 209 0.23 9.02 16.73
N GLY A 210 -0.45 8.78 15.60
CA GLY A 210 0.13 8.98 14.27
C GLY A 210 0.09 10.45 13.85
N GLN A 211 0.58 10.74 12.65
CA GLN A 211 0.67 12.09 12.10
C GLN A 211 -0.72 12.76 12.06
N ALA A 212 -0.78 14.01 12.50
CA ALA A 212 -2.03 14.78 12.62
C ALA A 212 -2.57 15.30 11.27
N ASP A 213 -1.89 15.05 10.18
CA ASP A 213 -2.30 15.38 8.80
C ASP A 213 -2.70 14.12 7.99
N MET A 214 -2.77 12.96 8.65
CA MET A 214 -3.23 11.70 8.07
C MET A 214 -4.57 11.27 8.68
N PRO A 215 -5.52 10.69 7.88
CA PRO A 215 -6.83 10.24 8.39
C PRO A 215 -6.70 9.31 9.60
N ALA A 216 -5.92 8.24 9.49
CA ALA A 216 -5.75 7.28 10.56
C ALA A 216 -5.17 7.89 11.85
N GLY A 217 -4.25 8.87 11.74
CA GLY A 217 -3.69 9.58 12.89
C GLY A 217 -4.73 10.44 13.61
N ILE A 218 -5.56 11.15 12.86
CA ILE A 218 -6.66 11.98 13.36
C ILE A 218 -7.70 11.11 14.06
N ASP A 219 -8.16 10.08 13.35
CA ASP A 219 -9.29 9.26 13.78
C ASP A 219 -8.97 8.39 15.00
N ARG A 220 -7.79 7.75 15.02
CA ARG A 220 -7.36 6.94 16.16
C ARG A 220 -7.18 7.80 17.42
N ALA A 221 -6.69 9.05 17.26
CA ALA A 221 -6.62 10.00 18.37
C ALA A 221 -8.02 10.43 18.84
N ALA A 222 -8.97 10.63 17.93
CA ALA A 222 -10.36 10.95 18.26
C ALA A 222 -11.05 9.78 18.98
N GLY A 223 -10.81 8.53 18.58
CA GLY A 223 -11.33 7.33 19.24
C GLY A 223 -10.81 7.20 20.67
N TRP A 224 -9.51 7.43 20.91
CA TRP A 224 -8.95 7.49 22.25
C TRP A 224 -9.65 8.54 23.13
N GLN A 225 -9.86 9.77 22.61
CA GLN A 225 -10.55 10.82 23.36
C GLN A 225 -12.00 10.44 23.68
N ARG A 226 -12.73 9.83 22.71
CA ARG A 226 -14.12 9.40 22.92
C ARG A 226 -14.25 8.35 24.00
N ALA A 227 -13.37 7.34 24.01
CA ALA A 227 -13.39 6.31 25.03
C ALA A 227 -13.16 6.87 26.43
N LEU A 228 -12.18 7.78 26.60
CA LEU A 228 -11.93 8.43 27.88
C LEU A 228 -13.13 9.25 28.35
N ALA A 229 -13.71 10.05 27.46
CA ALA A 229 -14.90 10.85 27.78
C ALA A 229 -16.11 9.96 28.17
N ALA A 230 -16.33 8.86 27.46
CA ALA A 230 -17.36 7.89 27.78
C ALA A 230 -17.12 7.19 29.13
N GLY A 231 -15.87 6.93 29.48
CA GLY A 231 -15.46 6.39 30.79
C GLY A 231 -15.41 7.42 31.93
N GLY A 232 -15.67 8.70 31.67
CA GLY A 232 -15.55 9.78 32.65
C GLY A 232 -14.13 10.03 33.13
N LEU A 233 -13.13 9.73 32.28
CA LEU A 233 -11.72 9.86 32.58
C LEU A 233 -11.13 11.12 31.94
N GLU A 234 -10.21 11.76 32.66
CA GLU A 234 -9.43 12.86 32.08
C GLU A 234 -8.39 12.32 31.07
N PRO A 235 -8.16 13.03 29.96
CA PRO A 235 -7.15 12.65 29.00
C PRO A 235 -5.75 12.57 29.61
N GLY A 236 -5.08 11.43 29.47
CA GLY A 236 -3.68 11.26 29.80
C GLY A 236 -2.73 12.01 28.85
N PRO A 237 -1.41 11.91 29.05
CA PRO A 237 -0.42 12.51 28.15
C PRO A 237 -0.58 12.00 26.72
N ARG A 238 -0.35 12.89 25.75
CA ARG A 238 -0.42 12.60 24.32
C ARG A 238 0.85 13.09 23.61
N VAL A 239 1.50 12.21 22.85
CA VAL A 239 2.70 12.53 22.07
C VAL A 239 2.54 11.98 20.66
N ASP A 240 3.05 12.68 19.65
CA ASP A 240 3.05 12.23 18.25
C ASP A 240 4.26 11.31 17.99
N GLY A 241 4.03 10.13 17.46
CA GLY A 241 5.05 9.15 17.05
C GLY A 241 5.26 9.06 15.55
N GLY A 242 4.48 9.80 14.73
CA GLY A 242 4.69 9.96 13.30
C GLY A 242 4.62 8.66 12.49
N PHE A 243 3.98 7.60 13.01
CA PHE A 243 3.91 6.27 12.39
C PHE A 243 5.28 5.65 12.07
N THR A 244 6.32 5.95 12.85
CA THR A 244 7.65 5.38 12.69
C THR A 244 8.13 4.67 13.96
N MET A 245 8.97 3.65 13.82
CA MET A 245 9.58 2.98 14.99
C MET A 245 10.40 3.96 15.83
N ALA A 246 11.21 4.82 15.18
CA ALA A 246 12.02 5.83 15.87
C ALA A 246 11.15 6.88 16.59
N GLY A 247 10.06 7.31 15.94
CA GLY A 247 9.09 8.22 16.54
C GLY A 247 8.37 7.61 17.74
N GLY A 248 7.95 6.34 17.63
CA GLY A 248 7.38 5.60 18.76
C GLY A 248 8.34 5.49 19.95
N ALA A 249 9.61 5.21 19.70
CA ALA A 249 10.65 5.19 20.73
C ALA A 249 10.85 6.57 21.38
N GLN A 250 10.91 7.63 20.57
CA GLN A 250 11.07 8.98 21.09
C GLN A 250 9.85 9.44 21.91
N ALA A 251 8.64 9.18 21.37
CA ALA A 251 7.39 9.49 22.07
C ALA A 251 7.26 8.76 23.42
N MET A 252 7.70 7.50 23.49
CA MET A 252 7.68 6.75 24.75
C MET A 252 8.67 7.31 25.78
N ARG A 253 9.86 7.76 25.37
CA ARG A 253 10.79 8.46 26.29
C ARG A 253 10.13 9.69 26.91
N GLU A 254 9.49 10.48 26.08
CA GLU A 254 8.77 11.69 26.51
C GLU A 254 7.62 11.35 27.46
N LEU A 255 6.80 10.35 27.15
CA LEU A 255 5.73 9.89 28.02
C LEU A 255 6.23 9.40 29.37
N LEU A 256 7.32 8.61 29.39
CA LEU A 256 7.89 8.11 30.65
C LEU A 256 8.51 9.23 31.50
N ASP A 257 9.07 10.27 30.87
CA ASP A 257 9.58 11.45 31.57
C ASP A 257 8.44 12.33 32.12
N LEU A 258 7.30 12.42 31.45
CA LEU A 258 6.08 13.07 31.93
C LEU A 258 5.42 12.27 33.06
N GLY A 259 5.42 10.95 32.96
CA GLY A 259 4.78 10.06 33.94
C GLY A 259 3.25 10.21 33.99
N GLY A 260 2.65 9.67 35.07
CA GLY A 260 1.25 9.87 35.37
C GLY A 260 0.25 9.02 34.58
N PHE A 261 0.67 7.91 33.98
CA PHE A 261 -0.19 6.96 33.27
C PHE A 261 0.07 5.51 33.70
N ASP A 262 -0.93 4.65 33.58
CA ASP A 262 -0.89 3.22 33.92
C ASP A 262 -1.15 2.34 32.66
N ALA A 263 -1.58 2.95 31.56
CA ALA A 263 -1.72 2.28 30.26
C ALA A 263 -1.42 3.26 29.13
N VAL A 264 -1.08 2.73 27.96
CA VAL A 264 -0.84 3.51 26.75
C VAL A 264 -1.50 2.85 25.54
N PHE A 265 -2.26 3.64 24.77
CA PHE A 265 -2.72 3.30 23.44
C PHE A 265 -1.76 3.87 22.40
N ILE A 266 -1.20 3.01 21.55
CA ILE A 266 -0.23 3.39 20.52
C ILE A 266 -0.86 3.11 19.14
N ALA A 267 -0.91 4.13 18.30
CA ALA A 267 -1.69 4.12 17.06
C ALA A 267 -1.13 3.23 15.94
N SER A 268 -0.03 2.48 16.13
CA SER A 268 0.43 1.41 15.23
C SER A 268 1.40 0.44 15.91
N ASP A 269 1.46 -0.79 15.40
CA ASP A 269 2.42 -1.79 15.88
C ASP A 269 3.87 -1.35 15.65
N LEU A 270 4.16 -0.69 14.54
CA LEU A 270 5.51 -0.21 14.24
C LEU A 270 6.01 0.77 15.30
N MET A 271 5.18 1.73 15.71
CA MET A 271 5.49 2.64 16.81
C MET A 271 5.62 1.88 18.14
N THR A 272 4.75 0.89 18.36
CA THR A 272 4.75 0.10 19.59
C THR A 272 6.05 -0.69 19.75
N LEU A 273 6.62 -1.24 18.68
CA LEU A 273 7.93 -1.90 18.74
C LEU A 273 9.04 -0.93 19.21
N GLY A 274 9.02 0.31 18.69
CA GLY A 274 9.92 1.35 19.16
C GLY A 274 9.71 1.71 20.65
N ALA A 275 8.45 1.85 21.05
CA ALA A 275 8.08 2.13 22.43
C ALA A 275 8.51 1.02 23.39
N LEU A 276 8.30 -0.26 23.02
CA LEU A 276 8.71 -1.41 23.85
C LEU A 276 10.23 -1.44 24.10
N SER A 277 11.05 -1.03 23.11
CA SER A 277 12.50 -0.98 23.32
C SER A 277 12.86 0.00 24.45
N VAL A 278 12.21 1.16 24.50
CA VAL A 278 12.43 2.19 25.52
C VAL A 278 11.87 1.75 26.88
N ILE A 279 10.69 1.13 26.90
CA ILE A 279 10.10 0.56 28.13
C ILE A 279 11.08 -0.45 28.76
N ALA A 280 11.65 -1.35 27.94
CA ALA A 280 12.64 -2.32 28.39
C ALA A 280 13.94 -1.66 28.88
N GLU A 281 14.47 -0.64 28.17
CA GLU A 281 15.64 0.15 28.57
C GLU A 281 15.45 0.81 29.95
N ARG A 282 14.21 1.24 30.26
CA ARG A 282 13.86 1.89 31.56
C ARG A 282 13.52 0.89 32.65
N GLY A 283 13.53 -0.41 32.37
CA GLY A 283 13.20 -1.46 33.35
C GLY A 283 11.72 -1.50 33.75
N VAL A 284 10.83 -0.91 32.95
CA VAL A 284 9.38 -0.91 33.17
C VAL A 284 8.80 -2.24 32.66
N ARG A 285 7.88 -2.84 33.41
CA ARG A 285 7.28 -4.14 33.08
C ARG A 285 5.96 -3.94 32.33
N VAL A 286 5.78 -4.70 31.26
CA VAL A 286 4.53 -4.77 30.50
C VAL A 286 3.93 -6.17 30.72
N PRO A 287 2.67 -6.29 31.17
CA PRO A 287 1.70 -5.22 31.45
C PRO A 287 1.74 -4.71 32.90
N ASP A 288 2.55 -5.27 33.81
CA ASP A 288 2.45 -5.09 35.27
C ASP A 288 2.56 -3.63 35.74
N ASP A 289 3.46 -2.86 35.16
CA ASP A 289 3.65 -1.44 35.48
C ASP A 289 2.92 -0.51 34.54
N ILE A 290 2.88 -0.87 33.23
CA ILE A 290 2.18 -0.14 32.16
C ILE A 290 1.58 -1.15 31.17
N ALA A 291 0.26 -1.14 31.00
CA ALA A 291 -0.38 -1.89 29.92
C ALA A 291 -0.19 -1.19 28.57
N VAL A 292 0.05 -1.97 27.52
CA VAL A 292 0.27 -1.46 26.15
C VAL A 292 -0.75 -2.06 25.20
N LEU A 293 -1.56 -1.21 24.58
CA LEU A 293 -2.48 -1.56 23.50
C LEU A 293 -2.00 -0.94 22.19
N SER A 294 -1.95 -1.75 21.15
CA SER A 294 -1.47 -1.37 19.84
C SER A 294 -2.59 -1.31 18.78
N PHE A 295 -2.20 -1.09 17.53
CA PHE A 295 -3.09 -1.10 16.37
C PHE A 295 -2.35 -1.70 15.18
N ASP A 296 -3.03 -2.44 14.32
CA ASP A 296 -2.75 -3.07 13.03
C ASP A 296 -2.81 -4.60 13.05
N ASP A 297 -2.33 -5.28 14.09
CA ASP A 297 -2.12 -6.74 14.16
C ASP A 297 -1.18 -7.26 13.07
N SER A 298 -0.08 -6.58 12.89
CA SER A 298 1.00 -7.01 11.99
C SER A 298 1.70 -8.28 12.49
N PRO A 299 2.39 -9.05 11.65
CA PRO A 299 3.18 -10.20 12.12
C PRO A 299 4.20 -9.86 13.21
N ALA A 300 4.64 -8.61 13.28
CA ALA A 300 5.55 -8.13 14.30
C ALA A 300 4.89 -7.99 15.69
N ALA A 301 3.58 -7.81 15.76
CA ALA A 301 2.84 -7.74 17.02
C ALA A 301 2.89 -9.07 17.81
N GLU A 302 2.78 -10.19 17.12
CA GLU A 302 2.90 -11.52 17.73
C GLU A 302 4.35 -11.85 18.10
N ALA A 303 5.31 -11.45 17.26
CA ALA A 303 6.73 -11.70 17.43
C ALA A 303 7.44 -10.72 18.38
N ALA A 304 6.74 -9.71 18.91
CA ALA A 304 7.30 -8.71 19.83
C ALA A 304 7.81 -9.35 21.12
N LEU A 305 8.75 -8.67 21.82
CA LEU A 305 9.30 -9.12 23.10
C LEU A 305 8.20 -9.45 24.14
N VAL A 306 7.14 -8.64 24.13
CA VAL A 306 5.86 -8.92 24.78
C VAL A 306 4.82 -8.94 23.68
N PRO A 307 4.18 -10.10 23.37
CA PRO A 307 3.16 -10.19 22.33
C PRO A 307 2.05 -9.16 22.55
N LEU A 308 1.75 -8.37 21.51
CA LEU A 308 0.90 -7.20 21.60
C LEU A 308 -0.59 -7.53 21.57
N THR A 309 -1.32 -7.08 22.56
CA THR A 309 -2.76 -6.85 22.45
C THR A 309 -2.95 -5.67 21.50
N THR A 310 -3.72 -5.87 20.45
CA THR A 310 -3.79 -4.91 19.34
C THR A 310 -5.16 -4.92 18.66
N VAL A 311 -5.55 -3.81 18.07
CA VAL A 311 -6.72 -3.75 17.18
C VAL A 311 -6.29 -4.24 15.81
N ARG A 312 -6.93 -5.31 15.30
CA ARG A 312 -6.64 -5.85 13.97
C ARG A 312 -7.24 -4.97 12.88
N GLN A 313 -6.36 -4.49 11.99
CA GLN A 313 -6.72 -3.86 10.73
C GLN A 313 -6.50 -4.88 9.60
N PRO A 314 -7.54 -5.22 8.80
CA PRO A 314 -7.42 -6.22 7.73
C PRO A 314 -6.72 -5.61 6.49
N SER A 315 -5.44 -5.26 6.62
CA SER A 315 -4.69 -4.49 5.61
C SER A 315 -4.54 -5.21 4.27
N GLU A 316 -4.47 -6.54 4.27
CA GLU A 316 -4.41 -7.32 3.04
C GLU A 316 -5.76 -7.32 2.32
N GLU A 317 -6.86 -7.53 3.05
CA GLU A 317 -8.24 -7.46 2.55
C GLU A 317 -8.58 -6.04 2.08
N MET A 318 -8.07 -5.00 2.73
CA MET A 318 -8.18 -3.62 2.25
C MET A 318 -7.52 -3.46 0.88
N GLY A 319 -6.33 -4.03 0.70
CA GLY A 319 -5.62 -4.05 -0.59
C GLY A 319 -6.43 -4.75 -1.68
N GLU A 320 -7.01 -5.92 -1.37
CA GLU A 320 -7.88 -6.65 -2.30
C GLU A 320 -9.10 -5.82 -2.69
N GLU A 321 -9.78 -5.21 -1.72
CA GLU A 321 -11.00 -4.46 -1.98
C GLU A 321 -10.72 -3.18 -2.78
N MET A 322 -9.63 -2.46 -2.49
CA MET A 322 -9.19 -1.31 -3.31
C MET A 322 -8.98 -1.72 -4.78
N ALA A 323 -8.30 -2.85 -5.00
CA ALA A 323 -8.06 -3.33 -6.35
C ALA A 323 -9.35 -3.77 -7.05
N ARG A 324 -10.26 -4.50 -6.36
CA ARG A 324 -11.58 -4.88 -6.92
C ARG A 324 -12.39 -3.64 -7.29
N MET A 325 -12.50 -2.68 -6.38
CA MET A 325 -13.22 -1.42 -6.58
C MET A 325 -12.67 -0.66 -7.79
N LEU A 326 -11.34 -0.55 -7.92
CA LEU A 326 -10.72 0.12 -9.06
C LEU A 326 -10.98 -0.62 -10.39
N LEU A 327 -10.84 -1.95 -10.41
CA LEU A 327 -11.12 -2.75 -11.62
C LEU A 327 -12.58 -2.65 -12.06
N GLN A 328 -13.55 -2.65 -11.14
CA GLN A 328 -14.96 -2.43 -11.44
C GLN A 328 -15.18 -1.06 -12.09
N ARG A 329 -14.61 0.00 -11.51
CA ARG A 329 -14.66 1.35 -12.08
C ARG A 329 -14.07 1.41 -13.49
N LEU A 330 -12.93 0.77 -13.72
CA LEU A 330 -12.29 0.70 -15.04
C LEU A 330 -13.12 -0.04 -16.08
N ARG A 331 -13.96 -0.99 -15.64
CA ARG A 331 -14.91 -1.70 -16.52
C ARG A 331 -16.22 -0.95 -16.72
N GLY A 332 -16.46 0.13 -15.97
CA GLY A 332 -17.74 0.84 -15.95
C GLY A 332 -18.85 0.07 -15.22
N GLU A 333 -18.49 -0.85 -14.35
CA GLU A 333 -19.41 -1.64 -13.53
C GLU A 333 -19.90 -0.81 -12.34
N PRO A 334 -21.15 -0.99 -11.89
CA PRO A 334 -21.62 -0.38 -10.67
C PRO A 334 -20.76 -0.82 -9.47
N THR A 335 -20.27 0.14 -8.69
CA THR A 335 -19.50 -0.13 -7.48
C THR A 335 -19.84 0.86 -6.38
N ALA A 336 -19.80 0.41 -5.12
CA ALA A 336 -19.94 1.28 -3.97
C ALA A 336 -18.77 2.27 -3.91
N ARG A 337 -19.02 3.49 -3.43
CA ARG A 337 -17.97 4.50 -3.26
C ARG A 337 -17.12 4.25 -2.03
N THR A 338 -17.71 3.64 -1.01
CA THR A 338 -17.07 3.40 0.28
C THR A 338 -17.20 1.94 0.67
N ALA A 339 -16.10 1.36 1.13
CA ALA A 339 -16.09 0.06 1.80
C ALA A 339 -15.38 0.22 3.15
N ILE A 340 -16.11 -0.02 4.24
CA ILE A 340 -15.58 -0.02 5.60
C ILE A 340 -15.46 -1.46 6.05
N LEU A 341 -14.23 -1.91 6.29
CA LEU A 341 -13.96 -3.28 6.72
C LEU A 341 -14.03 -3.39 8.25
N PRO A 342 -14.45 -4.55 8.78
CA PRO A 342 -14.55 -4.76 10.22
C PRO A 342 -13.15 -4.84 10.86
N THR A 343 -13.10 -4.44 12.14
CA THR A 343 -11.93 -4.59 13.02
C THR A 343 -12.30 -5.41 14.23
N ASP A 344 -11.34 -6.06 14.86
CA ASP A 344 -11.48 -6.78 16.12
C ASP A 344 -10.24 -6.59 17.01
N ILE A 345 -10.42 -6.84 18.32
CA ILE A 345 -9.32 -6.77 19.27
C ILE A 345 -8.70 -8.16 19.42
N VAL A 346 -7.41 -8.26 19.15
CA VAL A 346 -6.62 -9.47 19.36
C VAL A 346 -5.90 -9.36 20.68
N VAL A 347 -6.38 -10.13 21.67
CA VAL A 347 -5.84 -10.12 23.03
C VAL A 347 -4.60 -10.99 23.11
N ARG A 348 -3.52 -10.41 23.66
CA ARG A 348 -2.25 -11.10 23.94
C ARG A 348 -1.71 -10.69 25.32
N ALA A 349 -0.38 -10.63 25.48
CA ALA A 349 0.26 -10.47 26.78
C ALA A 349 0.47 -9.02 27.23
N SER A 350 0.32 -8.02 26.35
CA SER A 350 0.72 -6.65 26.66
C SER A 350 -0.35 -5.80 27.36
N ALA A 351 -1.62 -6.28 27.43
CA ALA A 351 -2.73 -5.58 28.10
C ALA A 351 -3.87 -6.51 28.50
#